data_a14ea5b000b3e4a275acfc42aea65b97
#
_entry.id   a14ea5b000b3e4a275acfc42aea65b97
#
_cell.length_a   1.000
_cell.length_b   1.000
_cell.length_c   1.000
_cell.angle_alpha   90.00
_cell.angle_beta   90.00
_cell.angle_gamma   90.00
#
_symmetry.space_group_name_H-M   'P 1'
#
loop_
_entity.id
_entity.type
_entity.pdbx_description
1 polymer ?
#
loop_
_entity_poly.entity_id
_entity_poly.type
_entity_poly.pdbx_seq_one_letter_code
_entity_poly.pdbx_strand_id
1 'polypeptide(L)'
;PGLGAGHISAFMSEKPDKTSKEEPKGERIAKVMARAGLCSRREAERWIVEGRVRVDGKILTSPALTVTPDNTVVVDGKPLPGKAQTRLWRYHKPPGLVTSHSDPQGRATVFERIPKSLGRVISVGRLDLNSEGLLLLTNDGELARRLELPETGWTRRYRVRVHGHV
;
A
#
# COMPACT_ATOMS: atom_id res chain seq x y z
N PRO A 1 23.74 -41.63 -66.47
CA PRO A 1 23.90 -41.37 -65.05
C PRO A 1 23.62 -39.92 -64.75
N GLY A 2 22.45 -39.66 -64.20
CA GLY A 2 21.99 -38.31 -63.87
C GLY A 2 21.67 -38.25 -62.40
N LEU A 3 22.35 -37.38 -61.69
CA LEU A 3 22.14 -37.10 -60.28
C LEU A 3 21.05 -36.02 -60.14
N GLY A 4 19.93 -36.35 -59.51
CA GLY A 4 18.86 -35.43 -59.15
C GLY A 4 19.23 -34.61 -57.92
N ALA A 5 19.22 -33.29 -58.05
CA ALA A 5 19.37 -32.34 -56.96
C ALA A 5 18.01 -32.20 -56.23
N GLY A 6 17.98 -32.68 -54.98
CA GLY A 6 16.85 -32.47 -54.10
C GLY A 6 16.75 -31.04 -53.59
N HIS A 7 15.63 -30.39 -53.86
CA HIS A 7 15.28 -29.09 -53.29
C HIS A 7 14.75 -29.28 -51.87
N ILE A 8 15.46 -28.76 -50.87
CA ILE A 8 15.02 -28.69 -49.49
C ILE A 8 14.37 -27.33 -49.29
N SER A 9 13.04 -27.27 -49.24
CA SER A 9 12.27 -26.11 -48.86
C SER A 9 12.31 -25.97 -47.35
N ALA A 10 12.95 -24.94 -46.85
CA ALA A 10 12.92 -24.59 -45.42
C ALA A 10 11.60 -23.91 -45.09
N PHE A 11 10.72 -24.59 -44.39
CA PHE A 11 9.55 -23.98 -43.75
C PHE A 11 10.04 -23.14 -42.56
N MET A 12 10.09 -21.83 -42.73
CA MET A 12 10.19 -20.89 -41.61
C MET A 12 8.84 -20.85 -40.90
N SER A 13 8.79 -21.53 -39.76
CA SER A 13 7.69 -21.44 -38.83
C SER A 13 7.79 -20.09 -38.10
N GLU A 14 6.98 -19.11 -38.52
CA GLU A 14 6.74 -17.90 -37.75
C GLU A 14 6.05 -18.31 -36.43
N LYS A 15 6.74 -18.07 -35.31
CA LYS A 15 6.15 -18.14 -34.00
C LYS A 15 5.22 -16.92 -33.83
N PRO A 16 3.95 -17.10 -33.46
CA PRO A 16 3.10 -15.97 -33.16
C PRO A 16 3.66 -15.26 -31.89
N ASP A 17 3.94 -13.98 -32.05
CA ASP A 17 4.31 -13.08 -30.98
C ASP A 17 3.13 -12.97 -29.97
N LYS A 18 3.29 -13.66 -28.85
CA LYS A 18 2.37 -13.56 -27.72
C LYS A 18 2.74 -12.32 -26.88
N THR A 19 2.50 -11.14 -27.39
CA THR A 19 2.28 -9.96 -26.58
C THR A 19 0.90 -10.08 -25.94
N SER A 20 0.77 -10.98 -24.98
CA SER A 20 -0.36 -10.95 -24.04
C SER A 20 -0.19 -9.69 -23.20
N LYS A 21 -0.95 -8.63 -23.54
CA LYS A 21 -1.21 -7.53 -22.63
C LYS A 21 -1.81 -8.18 -21.36
N GLU A 22 -1.01 -8.31 -20.31
CA GLU A 22 -1.54 -8.68 -19.02
C GLU A 22 -2.61 -7.66 -18.67
N GLU A 23 -3.85 -8.08 -18.61
CA GLU A 23 -4.93 -7.23 -18.10
C GLU A 23 -4.55 -6.74 -16.71
N PRO A 24 -4.70 -5.44 -16.42
CA PRO A 24 -4.29 -4.90 -15.14
C PRO A 24 -5.05 -5.64 -14.02
N LYS A 25 -4.31 -6.35 -13.18
CA LYS A 25 -4.87 -7.07 -12.04
C LYS A 25 -5.60 -6.06 -11.16
N GLY A 26 -6.91 -6.24 -10.99
CA GLY A 26 -7.71 -5.39 -10.12
C GLY A 26 -7.18 -5.39 -8.67
N GLU A 27 -7.29 -4.26 -8.00
CA GLU A 27 -6.96 -4.12 -6.58
C GLU A 27 -8.22 -3.97 -5.74
N ARG A 28 -8.20 -4.45 -4.50
CA ARG A 28 -9.33 -4.23 -3.58
C ARG A 28 -9.63 -2.76 -3.42
N ILE A 29 -10.90 -2.39 -3.61
CA ILE A 29 -11.33 -0.98 -3.59
C ILE A 29 -10.93 -0.26 -2.29
N ALA A 30 -11.04 -0.91 -1.13
CA ALA A 30 -10.59 -0.34 0.14
C ALA A 30 -9.09 0.01 0.15
N LYS A 31 -8.25 -0.77 -0.55
CA LYS A 31 -6.82 -0.46 -0.73
C LYS A 31 -6.62 0.76 -1.62
N VAL A 32 -7.38 0.86 -2.70
CA VAL A 32 -7.32 1.98 -3.65
C VAL A 32 -7.73 3.29 -2.97
N MET A 33 -8.84 3.29 -2.21
CA MET A 33 -9.30 4.45 -1.43
C MET A 33 -8.29 4.90 -0.37
N ALA A 34 -7.69 3.95 0.35
CA ALA A 34 -6.66 4.26 1.35
C ALA A 34 -5.40 4.86 0.71
N ARG A 35 -4.99 4.34 -0.46
CA ARG A 35 -3.83 4.85 -1.21
C ARG A 35 -4.07 6.24 -1.81
N ALA A 36 -5.31 6.58 -2.10
CA ALA A 36 -5.70 7.94 -2.48
C ALA A 36 -5.66 8.93 -1.30
N GLY A 37 -5.39 8.47 -0.08
CA GLY A 37 -5.22 9.31 1.10
C GLY A 37 -6.53 9.71 1.79
N LEU A 38 -7.68 9.21 1.35
CA LEU A 38 -8.99 9.61 1.90
C LEU A 38 -9.26 9.04 3.30
N CYS A 39 -8.92 7.78 3.53
CA CYS A 39 -9.33 7.05 4.72
C CYS A 39 -8.42 5.83 4.98
N SER A 40 -8.62 5.13 6.10
CA SER A 40 -8.05 3.80 6.31
C SER A 40 -8.81 2.74 5.51
N ARG A 41 -8.21 1.56 5.30
CA ARG A 41 -8.93 0.43 4.67
C ARG A 41 -10.20 0.07 5.43
N ARG A 42 -10.15 0.04 6.77
CA ARG A 42 -11.32 -0.23 7.62
C ARG A 42 -12.41 0.84 7.49
N GLU A 43 -12.02 2.11 7.41
CA GLU A 43 -12.97 3.18 7.14
C GLU A 43 -13.57 3.08 5.75
N ALA A 44 -12.77 2.75 4.74
CA ALA A 44 -13.26 2.50 3.39
C ALA A 44 -14.33 1.41 3.37
N GLU A 45 -14.08 0.29 4.05
CA GLU A 45 -15.05 -0.81 4.17
C GLU A 45 -16.35 -0.34 4.84
N ARG A 46 -16.25 0.46 5.91
CA ARG A 46 -17.42 1.06 6.56
C ARG A 46 -18.19 1.98 5.62
N TRP A 47 -17.52 2.89 4.91
CA TRP A 47 -18.15 3.80 3.95
C TRP A 47 -18.84 3.07 2.79
N ILE A 48 -18.31 1.93 2.38
CA ILE A 48 -18.94 1.07 1.37
C ILE A 48 -20.25 0.51 1.91
N VAL A 49 -20.25 -0.04 3.13
CA VAL A 49 -21.48 -0.57 3.76
C VAL A 49 -22.51 0.55 3.99
N GLU A 50 -22.08 1.76 4.29
CA GLU A 50 -22.92 2.95 4.42
C GLU A 50 -23.48 3.47 3.08
N GLY A 51 -23.09 2.86 1.93
CA GLY A 51 -23.58 3.25 0.61
C GLY A 51 -22.98 4.56 0.07
N ARG A 52 -21.88 5.05 0.65
CA ARG A 52 -21.22 6.31 0.28
C ARG A 52 -20.32 6.17 -0.96
N VAL A 53 -20.06 4.95 -1.40
CA VAL A 53 -19.11 4.65 -2.50
C VAL A 53 -19.87 4.17 -3.72
N ARG A 54 -19.55 4.74 -4.88
CA ARG A 54 -20.07 4.31 -6.19
C ARG A 54 -18.90 3.87 -7.07
N VAL A 55 -19.12 2.83 -7.83
CA VAL A 55 -18.21 2.36 -8.87
C VAL A 55 -18.98 2.29 -10.19
N ASP A 56 -18.50 2.98 -11.20
CA ASP A 56 -19.14 3.09 -12.53
C ASP A 56 -20.64 3.47 -12.42
N GLY A 57 -20.93 4.43 -11.53
CA GLY A 57 -22.28 4.96 -11.29
C GLY A 57 -23.17 4.10 -10.37
N LYS A 58 -22.79 2.88 -10.01
CA LYS A 58 -23.56 1.99 -9.14
C LYS A 58 -23.09 2.08 -7.70
N ILE A 59 -24.02 2.15 -6.75
CA ILE A 59 -23.70 2.11 -5.31
C ILE A 59 -23.08 0.74 -4.99
N LEU A 60 -21.92 0.80 -4.33
CA LEU A 60 -21.24 -0.40 -3.86
C LEU A 60 -21.72 -0.75 -2.45
N THR A 61 -22.13 -2.00 -2.26
CA THR A 61 -22.61 -2.51 -0.96
C THR A 61 -21.68 -3.53 -0.32
N SER A 62 -20.70 -4.04 -1.09
CA SER A 62 -19.77 -5.04 -0.61
C SER A 62 -18.30 -4.59 -0.81
N PRO A 63 -17.46 -4.66 0.23
CA PRO A 63 -16.04 -4.30 0.13
C PRO A 63 -15.19 -5.34 -0.62
N ALA A 64 -15.78 -6.45 -1.05
CA ALA A 64 -15.06 -7.52 -1.74
C ALA A 64 -14.65 -7.17 -3.18
N LEU A 65 -15.23 -6.09 -3.73
CA LEU A 65 -14.95 -5.67 -5.11
C LEU A 65 -13.48 -5.33 -5.31
N THR A 66 -12.94 -5.77 -6.45
CA THR A 66 -11.67 -5.31 -7.01
C THR A 66 -11.94 -4.31 -8.13
N VAL A 67 -11.14 -3.26 -8.21
CA VAL A 67 -11.22 -2.23 -9.25
C VAL A 67 -9.91 -2.14 -10.01
N THR A 68 -10.02 -1.81 -11.30
CA THR A 68 -8.90 -1.52 -12.18
C THR A 68 -8.79 0.00 -12.39
N PRO A 69 -7.73 0.51 -13.01
CA PRO A 69 -7.63 1.93 -13.35
C PRO A 69 -8.75 2.46 -14.25
N ASP A 70 -9.44 1.57 -14.98
CA ASP A 70 -10.54 1.94 -15.89
C ASP A 70 -11.87 2.20 -15.14
N ASN A 71 -11.98 1.72 -13.89
CA ASN A 71 -13.18 1.95 -13.10
C ASN A 71 -13.23 3.38 -12.52
N THR A 72 -14.38 4.00 -12.62
CA THR A 72 -14.65 5.30 -12.01
C THR A 72 -15.17 5.10 -10.59
N VAL A 73 -14.38 5.51 -9.60
CA VAL A 73 -14.75 5.45 -8.18
C VAL A 73 -15.14 6.83 -7.69
N VAL A 74 -16.29 6.93 -7.06
CA VAL A 74 -16.84 8.18 -6.49
C VAL A 74 -17.18 7.95 -5.02
N VAL A 75 -16.76 8.86 -4.15
CA VAL A 75 -17.02 8.83 -2.70
C VAL A 75 -17.72 10.12 -2.31
N ASP A 76 -18.88 10.02 -1.69
CA ASP A 76 -19.72 11.17 -1.31
C ASP A 76 -19.94 12.17 -2.46
N GLY A 77 -20.16 11.66 -3.67
CA GLY A 77 -20.37 12.46 -4.87
C GLY A 77 -19.11 13.09 -5.48
N LYS A 78 -17.93 12.84 -4.92
CA LYS A 78 -16.64 13.35 -5.44
C LYS A 78 -15.82 12.22 -6.04
N PRO A 79 -15.20 12.45 -7.22
CA PRO A 79 -14.28 11.46 -7.80
C PRO A 79 -13.13 11.15 -6.85
N LEU A 80 -12.71 9.88 -6.84
CA LEU A 80 -11.54 9.48 -6.07
C LEU A 80 -10.30 10.19 -6.62
N PRO A 81 -9.50 10.87 -5.76
CA PRO A 81 -8.23 11.44 -6.19
C PRO A 81 -7.31 10.37 -6.77
N GLY A 82 -6.49 10.74 -7.73
CA GLY A 82 -5.45 9.86 -8.25
C GLY A 82 -4.49 9.38 -7.15
N LYS A 83 -3.69 8.36 -7.47
CA LYS A 83 -2.66 7.85 -6.55
C LYS A 83 -1.73 9.00 -6.15
N ALA A 84 -1.67 9.29 -4.86
CA ALA A 84 -0.73 10.28 -4.33
C ALA A 84 0.73 9.80 -4.56
N GLN A 85 1.63 10.74 -4.81
CA GLN A 85 3.06 10.43 -4.91
C GLN A 85 3.54 9.78 -3.61
N THR A 86 4.25 8.65 -3.73
CA THR A 86 4.85 7.97 -2.58
C THR A 86 5.86 8.86 -1.89
N ARG A 87 5.72 9.02 -0.58
CA ARG A 87 6.62 9.79 0.28
C ARG A 87 7.03 8.97 1.48
N LEU A 88 8.24 9.22 1.96
CA LEU A 88 8.81 8.60 3.15
C LEU A 88 9.40 9.71 4.04
N TRP A 89 9.06 9.69 5.33
CA TRP A 89 9.57 10.64 6.32
C TRP A 89 10.28 9.92 7.44
N ARG A 90 11.32 10.55 7.95
CA ARG A 90 12.00 10.16 9.18
C ARG A 90 11.36 10.95 10.33
N TYR A 91 10.92 10.24 11.34
CA TYR A 91 10.35 10.82 12.56
C TYR A 91 11.17 10.35 13.76
N HIS A 92 11.56 11.28 14.62
CA HIS A 92 12.11 10.93 15.93
C HIS A 92 10.94 10.77 16.89
N LYS A 93 10.56 9.53 17.18
CA LYS A 93 9.49 9.25 18.13
C LYS A 93 10.01 9.50 19.55
N PRO A 94 9.43 10.41 20.34
CA PRO A 94 9.74 10.52 21.77
C PRO A 94 9.12 9.36 22.55
N PRO A 95 9.58 9.11 23.79
CA PRO A 95 8.89 8.19 24.69
C PRO A 95 7.49 8.71 25.06
N GLY A 96 6.61 7.83 25.52
CA GLY A 96 5.25 8.18 25.96
C GLY A 96 4.19 8.27 24.87
N LEU A 97 4.53 7.96 23.61
CA LEU A 97 3.58 7.90 22.49
C LEU A 97 3.36 6.47 22.01
N VAL A 98 2.11 6.11 21.77
CA VAL A 98 1.75 4.82 21.17
C VAL A 98 1.86 4.92 19.65
N THR A 99 2.47 3.93 19.01
CA THR A 99 2.53 3.81 17.54
C THR A 99 1.24 3.16 17.01
N SER A 100 0.13 3.89 17.11
CA SER A 100 -1.19 3.48 16.63
C SER A 100 -2.00 4.70 16.23
N HIS A 101 -2.93 4.55 15.27
CA HIS A 101 -3.88 5.61 14.88
C HIS A 101 -5.00 5.82 15.91
N SER A 102 -5.26 4.84 16.75
CA SER A 102 -6.18 4.94 17.87
C SER A 102 -5.69 4.06 19.01
N ASP A 103 -5.93 4.49 20.25
CA ASP A 103 -5.62 3.72 21.43
C ASP A 103 -6.87 3.55 22.29
N PRO A 104 -7.30 2.31 22.59
CA PRO A 104 -8.49 2.07 23.42
C PRO A 104 -8.37 2.62 24.86
N GLN A 105 -7.15 2.83 25.32
CA GLN A 105 -6.86 3.37 26.66
C GLN A 105 -6.73 4.90 26.66
N GLY A 106 -6.94 5.56 25.52
CA GLY A 106 -6.86 7.02 25.40
C GLY A 106 -5.46 7.61 25.56
N ARG A 107 -4.40 6.80 25.43
CA ARG A 107 -3.02 7.29 25.48
C ARG A 107 -2.68 8.07 24.23
N ALA A 108 -1.84 9.09 24.38
CA ALA A 108 -1.39 9.90 23.24
C ALA A 108 -0.69 9.04 22.18
N THR A 109 -1.00 9.31 20.91
CA THR A 109 -0.46 8.56 19.78
C THR A 109 0.55 9.38 18.99
N VAL A 110 1.42 8.71 18.23
CA VAL A 110 2.34 9.34 17.29
C VAL A 110 1.58 10.20 16.29
N PHE A 111 0.43 9.70 15.79
CA PHE A 111 -0.32 10.36 14.72
C PHE A 111 -1.05 11.64 15.15
N GLU A 112 -1.29 11.83 16.43
CA GLU A 112 -1.80 13.10 17.00
C GLU A 112 -0.71 14.18 17.08
N ARG A 113 0.56 13.81 17.09
CA ARG A 113 1.71 14.71 17.25
C ARG A 113 2.37 15.12 15.94
N ILE A 114 2.13 14.41 14.85
CA ILE A 114 2.69 14.77 13.56
C ILE A 114 1.89 15.92 12.91
N PRO A 115 2.53 16.77 12.08
CA PRO A 115 1.83 17.85 11.39
C PRO A 115 0.72 17.34 10.48
N LYS A 116 -0.45 17.94 10.56
CA LYS A 116 -1.61 17.59 9.72
C LYS A 116 -1.33 17.81 8.21
N SER A 117 -0.37 18.68 7.88
CA SER A 117 0.07 18.94 6.51
C SER A 117 0.69 17.71 5.81
N LEU A 118 1.11 16.70 6.56
CA LEU A 118 1.58 15.45 5.97
C LEU A 118 0.44 14.62 5.36
N GLY A 119 -0.82 14.96 5.67
CA GLY A 119 -1.97 14.18 5.31
C GLY A 119 -2.00 12.84 6.04
N ARG A 120 -2.63 11.85 5.42
CA ARG A 120 -2.70 10.51 6.00
C ARG A 120 -1.38 9.76 5.79
N VAL A 121 -0.73 9.40 6.88
CA VAL A 121 0.48 8.56 6.89
C VAL A 121 0.31 7.35 7.79
N ILE A 122 1.12 6.34 7.58
CA ILE A 122 1.24 5.13 8.40
C ILE A 122 2.69 4.96 8.83
N SER A 123 2.92 4.27 9.94
CA SER A 123 4.27 3.92 10.38
C SER A 123 4.79 2.67 9.67
N VAL A 124 6.08 2.62 9.45
CA VAL A 124 6.82 1.42 9.04
C VAL A 124 7.27 0.70 10.30
N GLY A 125 6.55 -0.35 10.69
CA GLY A 125 6.73 -0.99 11.98
C GLY A 125 6.24 -0.13 13.15
N ARG A 126 6.64 -0.51 14.35
CA ARG A 126 6.24 0.16 15.59
C ARG A 126 7.42 0.26 16.54
N LEU A 127 7.40 1.31 17.36
CA LEU A 127 8.19 1.42 18.56
C LEU A 127 7.25 1.43 19.76
N ASP A 128 7.65 0.77 20.84
CA ASP A 128 6.87 0.68 22.07
C ASP A 128 6.69 2.06 22.73
N LEU A 129 5.76 2.13 23.68
CA LEU A 129 5.40 3.35 24.40
C LEU A 129 6.63 4.10 24.95
N ASN A 130 7.51 3.38 25.63
CA ASN A 130 8.69 3.94 26.28
C ASN A 130 9.94 3.93 25.39
N SER A 131 9.86 3.37 24.20
CA SER A 131 10.96 3.40 23.24
C SER A 131 10.98 4.74 22.51
N GLU A 132 12.18 5.27 22.26
CA GLU A 132 12.41 6.48 21.49
C GLU A 132 13.32 6.21 20.29
N GLY A 133 13.30 7.11 19.31
CA GLY A 133 14.22 7.07 18.19
C GLY A 133 13.56 7.03 16.82
N LEU A 134 14.26 6.48 15.84
CA LEU A 134 13.84 6.51 14.45
C LEU A 134 12.59 5.66 14.21
N LEU A 135 11.54 6.33 13.76
CA LEU A 135 10.33 5.74 13.21
C LEU A 135 10.12 6.28 11.79
N LEU A 136 9.98 5.40 10.82
CA LEU A 136 9.67 5.80 9.45
C LEU A 136 8.15 5.92 9.28
N LEU A 137 7.72 6.98 8.59
CA LEU A 137 6.33 7.23 8.24
C LEU A 137 6.21 7.31 6.72
N THR A 138 5.13 6.78 6.16
CA THR A 138 4.88 6.84 4.72
C THR A 138 3.39 6.96 4.43
N ASN A 139 3.04 7.51 3.27
CA ASN A 139 1.67 7.49 2.74
C ASN A 139 1.41 6.25 1.86
N ASP A 140 2.39 5.37 1.68
CA ASP A 140 2.30 4.20 0.81
C ASP A 140 2.41 2.90 1.62
N GLY A 141 1.29 2.16 1.73
CA GLY A 141 1.24 0.91 2.47
C GLY A 141 2.02 -0.25 1.81
N GLU A 142 2.32 -0.17 0.52
CA GLU A 142 3.16 -1.17 -0.14
C GLU A 142 4.62 -0.95 0.20
N LEU A 143 5.06 0.31 0.22
CA LEU A 143 6.39 0.66 0.68
C LEU A 143 6.58 0.28 2.15
N ALA A 144 5.61 0.60 3.03
CA ALA A 144 5.66 0.19 4.42
C ALA A 144 5.84 -1.32 4.57
N ARG A 145 4.99 -2.10 3.87
CA ARG A 145 5.09 -3.57 3.89
C ARG A 145 6.46 -4.07 3.44
N ARG A 146 6.98 -3.57 2.33
CA ARG A 146 8.32 -3.97 1.82
C ARG A 146 9.42 -3.70 2.85
N LEU A 147 9.36 -2.56 3.55
CA LEU A 147 10.34 -2.20 4.58
C LEU A 147 10.16 -3.00 5.89
N GLU A 148 8.98 -3.54 6.15
CA GLU A 148 8.68 -4.35 7.35
C GLU A 148 9.06 -5.81 7.18
N LEU A 149 9.00 -6.34 5.95
CA LEU A 149 9.22 -7.75 5.68
C LEU A 149 10.64 -8.19 6.08
N PRO A 150 10.78 -9.34 6.78
CA PRO A 150 12.08 -9.89 7.16
C PRO A 150 13.01 -10.14 5.96
N GLU A 151 12.43 -10.49 4.81
CA GLU A 151 13.17 -10.80 3.58
C GLU A 151 13.98 -9.61 3.04
N THR A 152 13.61 -8.38 3.41
CA THR A 152 14.38 -7.18 3.03
C THR A 152 15.71 -7.05 3.77
N GLY A 153 15.91 -7.81 4.84
CA GLY A 153 17.19 -7.91 5.53
C GLY A 153 17.65 -6.63 6.25
N TRP A 154 16.77 -5.68 6.52
CA TRP A 154 17.13 -4.43 7.20
C TRP A 154 17.61 -4.68 8.62
N THR A 155 18.84 -4.21 8.94
CA THR A 155 19.36 -4.20 10.30
C THR A 155 18.73 -3.09 11.12
N ARG A 156 18.15 -3.44 12.27
CA ARG A 156 17.65 -2.48 13.27
C ARG A 156 18.56 -2.51 14.48
N ARG A 157 19.10 -1.35 14.85
CA ARG A 157 20.00 -1.21 16.01
C ARG A 157 19.26 -0.54 17.15
N TYR A 158 19.39 -1.14 18.36
CA TYR A 158 18.81 -0.59 19.58
C TYR A 158 19.93 -0.37 20.60
N ARG A 159 19.87 0.77 21.29
CA ARG A 159 20.68 1.03 22.48
C ARG A 159 19.78 0.82 23.69
N VAL A 160 20.14 -0.12 24.54
CA VAL A 160 19.40 -0.45 25.75
C VAL A 160 20.18 0.04 26.97
N ARG A 161 19.49 0.72 27.88
CA ARG A 161 20.04 1.06 29.19
C ARG A 161 19.49 0.06 30.21
N VAL A 162 20.36 -0.62 30.87
CA VAL A 162 20.02 -1.58 31.95
C VAL A 162 20.51 -1.03 33.29
N HIS A 163 19.86 -1.41 34.37
CA HIS A 163 20.26 -1.10 35.75
C HIS A 163 20.85 -2.36 36.37
N GLY A 164 21.99 -2.24 37.05
CA GLY A 164 22.71 -3.36 37.70
C GLY A 164 23.98 -3.77 36.93
N HIS A 165 24.59 -4.83 37.41
CA HIS A 165 25.75 -5.45 36.77
C HIS A 165 25.26 -6.39 35.65
N VAL A 166 25.85 -6.29 34.50
CA VAL A 166 25.61 -7.14 33.31
C VAL A 166 26.79 -8.09 33.16
#